data_c3b4610d274a0faaad47c86cd96050b4
#
_entry.id   c3b4610d274a0faaad47c86cd96050b4
#
_cell.length_a   1.000
_cell.length_b   1.000
_cell.length_c   1.000
_cell.angle_alpha   90.00
_cell.angle_beta   90.00
_cell.angle_gamma   90.00
#
_symmetry.space_group_name_H-M   'P 1'
#
loop_
_entity.id
_entity.type
_entity.pdbx_description
1 polymer ?
#
loop_
_entity_poly.entity_id
_entity_poly.type
_entity_poly.pdbx_seq_one_letter_code
_entity_poly.pdbx_strand_id
1 'polypeptide(L)'
;HPVAAVMEAEKLALFVGDRKVITREDVDAIIGRTREEALFELTEAVTSGKLEDGLLILDHLQSSGIHGLAILATLRNHLKKLLLVRSLQEVKSPAYTKSMAFPVFQKNYLPKLKEGREEWTNLLWKGHPYGLFMLFRQAARFRCEDMQEGLKELLTAEYRMKGSPVDSRLIMDSLLFNLMLQKLPEVQAS
;
A
#
# COMPACT_ATOMS: atom_id res chain seq x y z
N HIS A 1 -5.18 -25.39 7.76
CA HIS A 1 -3.83 -25.94 8.01
C HIS A 1 -3.56 -25.96 9.51
N PRO A 2 -3.40 -27.16 10.16
CA PRO A 2 -3.25 -27.23 11.62
C PRO A 2 -2.01 -26.48 12.14
N VAL A 3 -0.92 -26.45 11.37
CA VAL A 3 0.33 -25.74 11.75
C VAL A 3 0.11 -24.22 11.80
N ALA A 4 -0.60 -23.65 10.83
CA ALA A 4 -0.90 -22.21 10.83
C ALA A 4 -1.80 -21.82 12.01
N ALA A 5 -2.78 -22.65 12.36
CA ALA A 5 -3.64 -22.40 13.53
C ALA A 5 -2.87 -22.42 14.85
N VAL A 6 -1.89 -23.33 14.99
CA VAL A 6 -1.02 -23.37 16.17
C VAL A 6 -0.16 -22.10 16.26
N MET A 7 0.46 -21.67 15.17
CA MET A 7 1.27 -20.43 15.14
C MET A 7 0.46 -19.19 15.48
N GLU A 8 -0.77 -19.06 14.98
CA GLU A 8 -1.65 -17.95 15.32
C GLU A 8 -2.10 -18.02 16.79
N ALA A 9 -2.34 -19.20 17.33
CA ALA A 9 -2.64 -19.38 18.76
C ALA A 9 -1.46 -18.99 19.66
N GLU A 10 -0.23 -19.33 19.28
CA GLU A 10 0.98 -18.93 19.98
C GLU A 10 1.18 -17.41 19.97
N LYS A 11 0.96 -16.76 18.83
CA LYS A 11 1.00 -15.29 18.74
C LYS A 11 -0.06 -14.64 19.66
N LEU A 12 -1.28 -15.18 19.66
CA LEU A 12 -2.35 -14.72 20.54
C LEU A 12 -1.98 -14.89 22.01
N ALA A 13 -1.42 -16.03 22.40
CA ALA A 13 -0.98 -16.26 23.76
C ALA A 13 0.11 -15.27 24.20
N LEU A 14 1.06 -14.97 23.33
CA LEU A 14 2.10 -13.96 23.59
C LEU A 14 1.53 -12.54 23.70
N PHE A 15 0.54 -12.20 22.87
CA PHE A 15 -0.10 -10.88 22.89
C PHE A 15 -0.94 -10.65 24.16
N VAL A 16 -1.65 -11.68 24.61
CA VAL A 16 -2.51 -11.61 25.79
C VAL A 16 -1.67 -11.60 27.09
N GLY A 17 -0.45 -12.17 27.04
CA GLY A 17 0.45 -12.24 28.19
C GLY A 17 -0.16 -12.99 29.36
N ASP A 18 -0.14 -12.40 30.55
CA ASP A 18 -0.63 -13.04 31.79
C ASP A 18 -2.16 -13.10 31.92
N ARG A 19 -2.91 -12.56 30.97
CA ARG A 19 -4.38 -12.64 30.97
C ARG A 19 -4.83 -14.07 30.70
N LYS A 20 -5.77 -14.56 31.50
CA LYS A 20 -6.27 -15.94 31.40
C LYS A 20 -7.34 -16.17 30.34
N VAL A 21 -7.78 -15.10 29.69
CA VAL A 21 -8.87 -15.16 28.69
C VAL A 21 -8.43 -14.40 27.44
N ILE A 22 -8.57 -15.03 26.29
CA ILE A 22 -8.41 -14.42 24.96
C ILE A 22 -9.79 -13.93 24.54
N THR A 23 -9.91 -12.63 24.29
CA THR A 23 -11.16 -12.03 23.82
C THR A 23 -11.21 -12.00 22.29
N ARG A 24 -12.39 -11.73 21.73
CA ARG A 24 -12.54 -11.54 20.29
C ARG A 24 -11.74 -10.33 19.80
N GLU A 25 -11.69 -9.28 20.59
CA GLU A 25 -10.92 -8.06 20.31
C GLU A 25 -9.41 -8.35 20.24
N ASP A 26 -8.89 -9.26 21.06
CA ASP A 26 -7.48 -9.70 21.00
C ASP A 26 -7.20 -10.43 19.68
N VAL A 27 -8.11 -11.29 19.24
CA VAL A 27 -8.01 -12.01 17.97
C VAL A 27 -8.05 -11.01 16.80
N ASP A 28 -9.02 -10.11 16.81
CA ASP A 28 -9.19 -9.10 15.74
C ASP A 28 -7.97 -8.14 15.69
N ALA A 29 -7.37 -7.80 16.83
CA ALA A 29 -6.19 -6.94 16.90
C ALA A 29 -4.95 -7.60 16.26
N ILE A 30 -4.74 -8.90 16.47
CA ILE A 30 -3.59 -9.63 15.89
C ILE A 30 -3.82 -9.93 14.41
N ILE A 31 -4.96 -10.50 14.05
CA ILE A 31 -5.28 -10.84 12.67
C ILE A 31 -5.37 -9.57 11.81
N GLY A 32 -5.95 -8.51 12.34
CA GLY A 32 -6.03 -7.22 11.67
C GLY A 32 -4.66 -6.61 11.41
N ARG A 33 -3.77 -6.62 12.42
CA ARG A 33 -2.42 -6.06 12.29
C ARG A 33 -1.57 -6.84 11.28
N THR A 34 -1.56 -8.17 11.35
CA THR A 34 -0.81 -9.01 10.38
C THR A 34 -1.35 -8.87 8.95
N ARG A 35 -2.66 -8.73 8.79
CA ARG A 35 -3.28 -8.47 7.49
C ARG A 35 -2.91 -7.10 6.95
N GLU A 36 -2.98 -6.06 7.76
CA GLU A 36 -2.59 -4.71 7.35
C GLU A 36 -1.11 -4.62 7.01
N GLU A 37 -0.25 -5.26 7.78
CA GLU A 37 1.19 -5.35 7.51
C GLU A 37 1.46 -6.03 6.16
N ALA A 38 0.87 -7.20 5.89
CA ALA A 38 1.05 -7.91 4.64
C ALA A 38 0.50 -7.13 3.42
N LEU A 39 -0.64 -6.43 3.57
CA LEU A 39 -1.16 -5.54 2.54
C LEU A 39 -0.25 -4.33 2.30
N PHE A 40 0.36 -3.78 3.35
CA PHE A 40 1.35 -2.72 3.23
C PHE A 40 2.61 -3.22 2.51
N GLU A 41 3.14 -4.38 2.89
CA GLU A 41 4.29 -5.02 2.24
C GLU A 41 4.03 -5.27 0.75
N LEU A 42 2.82 -5.72 0.38
CA LEU A 42 2.43 -5.86 -1.03
C LEU A 42 2.50 -4.53 -1.76
N THR A 43 1.95 -3.45 -1.18
CA THR A 43 2.00 -2.12 -1.81
C THR A 43 3.44 -1.62 -1.98
N GLU A 44 4.32 -1.89 -1.01
CA GLU A 44 5.75 -1.56 -1.08
C GLU A 44 6.46 -2.40 -2.17
N ALA A 45 6.19 -3.70 -2.26
CA ALA A 45 6.76 -4.56 -3.30
C ALA A 45 6.35 -4.07 -4.70
N VAL A 46 5.06 -3.78 -4.91
CA VAL A 46 4.52 -3.25 -6.18
C VAL A 46 5.18 -1.92 -6.55
N THR A 47 5.27 -0.98 -5.63
CA THR A 47 5.81 0.36 -5.90
C THR A 47 7.35 0.39 -5.96
N SER A 48 8.02 -0.65 -5.48
CA SER A 48 9.48 -0.83 -5.57
C SER A 48 9.92 -1.71 -6.75
N GLY A 49 8.97 -2.25 -7.52
CA GLY A 49 9.27 -3.12 -8.66
C GLY A 49 9.82 -4.51 -8.30
N LYS A 50 9.56 -4.98 -7.07
CA LYS A 50 10.00 -6.28 -6.59
C LYS A 50 8.97 -7.35 -6.91
N LEU A 51 8.97 -7.83 -8.16
CA LEU A 51 7.93 -8.73 -8.67
C LEU A 51 7.86 -10.04 -7.88
N GLU A 52 8.99 -10.67 -7.60
CA GLU A 52 9.04 -11.95 -6.85
C GLU A 52 8.46 -11.79 -5.45
N ASP A 53 8.89 -10.75 -4.72
CA ASP A 53 8.36 -10.44 -3.39
C ASP A 53 6.85 -10.18 -3.45
N GLY A 54 6.40 -9.41 -4.45
CA GLY A 54 4.99 -9.08 -4.65
C GLY A 54 4.13 -10.33 -4.90
N LEU A 55 4.59 -11.27 -5.73
CA LEU A 55 3.88 -12.52 -6.02
C LEU A 55 3.82 -13.44 -4.78
N LEU A 56 4.92 -13.53 -4.02
CA LEU A 56 4.95 -14.32 -2.78
C LEU A 56 4.00 -13.77 -1.73
N ILE A 57 3.99 -12.45 -1.54
CA ILE A 57 3.08 -11.80 -0.58
C ILE A 57 1.63 -11.96 -1.03
N LEU A 58 1.36 -11.82 -2.32
CA LEU A 58 0.02 -12.02 -2.89
C LEU A 58 -0.48 -13.44 -2.66
N ASP A 59 0.35 -14.44 -2.92
CA ASP A 59 0.03 -15.85 -2.67
C ASP A 59 -0.29 -16.12 -1.20
N HIS A 60 0.51 -15.56 -0.29
CA HIS A 60 0.28 -15.65 1.15
C HIS A 60 -1.06 -15.00 1.57
N LEU A 61 -1.36 -13.81 1.07
CA LEU A 61 -2.62 -13.11 1.36
C LEU A 61 -3.84 -13.93 0.89
N GLN A 62 -3.80 -14.46 -0.33
CA GLN A 62 -4.88 -15.26 -0.88
C GLN A 62 -5.03 -16.61 -0.17
N SER A 63 -3.93 -17.28 0.17
CA SER A 63 -3.92 -18.52 0.94
C SER A 63 -4.42 -18.35 2.37
N SER A 64 -4.26 -17.15 2.94
CA SER A 64 -4.82 -16.76 4.24
C SER A 64 -6.31 -16.38 4.16
N GLY A 65 -6.96 -16.56 3.00
CA GLY A 65 -8.38 -16.31 2.81
C GLY A 65 -8.76 -14.85 2.57
N ILE A 66 -7.79 -13.99 2.26
CA ILE A 66 -8.09 -12.60 1.90
C ILE A 66 -8.61 -12.55 0.46
N HIS A 67 -9.83 -12.06 0.32
CA HIS A 67 -10.49 -11.98 -0.97
C HIS A 67 -9.77 -11.01 -1.92
N GLY A 68 -9.59 -11.41 -3.19
CA GLY A 68 -8.88 -10.61 -4.20
C GLY A 68 -9.40 -9.18 -4.36
N LEU A 69 -10.72 -8.96 -4.26
CA LEU A 69 -11.31 -7.60 -4.30
C LEU A 69 -10.87 -6.72 -3.12
N ALA A 70 -10.60 -7.30 -1.95
CA ALA A 70 -10.07 -6.54 -0.80
C ALA A 70 -8.61 -6.12 -1.04
N ILE A 71 -7.80 -7.01 -1.64
CA ILE A 71 -6.42 -6.70 -2.04
C ILE A 71 -6.43 -5.59 -3.11
N LEU A 72 -7.27 -5.71 -4.14
CA LEU A 72 -7.45 -4.67 -5.16
C LEU A 72 -7.83 -3.31 -4.58
N ALA A 73 -8.78 -3.30 -3.64
CA ALA A 73 -9.21 -2.05 -2.99
C ALA A 73 -8.04 -1.38 -2.25
N THR A 74 -7.18 -2.16 -1.59
CA THR A 74 -5.99 -1.65 -0.88
C THR A 74 -4.98 -1.07 -1.86
N LEU A 75 -4.62 -1.80 -2.92
CA LEU A 75 -3.71 -1.32 -3.97
C LEU A 75 -4.25 -0.04 -4.63
N ARG A 76 -5.53 -0.02 -4.96
CA ARG A 76 -6.19 1.16 -5.55
C ARG A 76 -6.12 2.38 -4.63
N ASN A 77 -6.41 2.20 -3.36
CA ASN A 77 -6.38 3.30 -2.38
C ASN A 77 -4.95 3.82 -2.19
N HIS A 78 -3.96 2.94 -2.17
CA HIS A 78 -2.55 3.33 -2.09
C HIS A 78 -2.11 4.11 -3.34
N LEU A 79 -2.43 3.60 -4.53
CA LEU A 79 -2.07 4.26 -5.79
C LEU A 79 -2.75 5.63 -5.96
N LYS A 80 -4.01 5.78 -5.50
CA LYS A 80 -4.70 7.07 -5.44
C LYS A 80 -3.98 8.06 -4.51
N LYS A 81 -3.50 7.62 -3.35
CA LYS A 81 -2.73 8.46 -2.44
C LYS A 81 -1.42 8.90 -3.07
N LEU A 82 -0.71 8.00 -3.76
CA LEU A 82 0.53 8.32 -4.47
C LEU A 82 0.28 9.35 -5.59
N LEU A 83 -0.77 9.16 -6.39
CA LEU A 83 -1.14 10.10 -7.46
C LEU A 83 -1.45 11.49 -6.90
N LEU A 84 -2.21 11.56 -5.80
CA LEU A 84 -2.52 12.83 -5.13
C LEU A 84 -1.24 13.50 -4.61
N VAL A 85 -0.36 12.76 -3.95
CA VAL A 85 0.92 13.29 -3.47
C VAL A 85 1.79 13.74 -4.62
N ARG A 86 1.82 13.00 -5.73
CA ARG A 86 2.59 13.37 -6.91
C ARG A 86 2.10 14.67 -7.53
N SER A 87 0.79 14.87 -7.65
CA SER A 87 0.23 16.14 -8.11
C SER A 87 0.54 17.30 -7.16
N LEU A 88 0.59 17.07 -5.85
CA LEU A 88 1.04 18.08 -4.88
C LEU A 88 2.53 18.45 -5.05
N GLN A 89 3.37 17.51 -5.48
CA GLN A 89 4.79 17.77 -5.75
C GLN A 89 5.02 18.64 -7.01
N GLU A 90 4.05 18.71 -7.90
CA GLU A 90 4.11 19.55 -9.10
C GLU A 90 3.73 21.01 -8.82
N VAL A 91 3.22 21.30 -7.63
CA VAL A 91 2.90 22.66 -7.20
C VAL A 91 4.19 23.46 -7.01
N LYS A 92 4.22 24.67 -7.57
CA LYS A 92 5.42 25.53 -7.53
C LYS A 92 5.73 26.07 -6.13
N SER A 93 4.74 26.23 -5.27
CA SER A 93 4.91 26.77 -3.91
C SER A 93 3.99 26.04 -2.91
N PRO A 94 4.54 25.40 -1.88
CA PRO A 94 5.97 25.15 -1.65
C PRO A 94 6.54 24.13 -2.63
N ALA A 95 7.77 24.33 -3.10
CA ALA A 95 8.44 23.41 -4.00
C ALA A 95 8.95 22.18 -3.25
N TYR A 96 8.65 20.97 -3.78
CA TYR A 96 9.19 19.72 -3.26
C TYR A 96 10.50 19.35 -3.96
N THR A 97 11.47 18.84 -3.21
CA THR A 97 12.70 18.30 -3.76
C THR A 97 12.92 16.86 -3.29
N LYS A 98 13.35 15.97 -4.20
CA LYS A 98 13.59 14.54 -3.89
C LYS A 98 14.63 14.33 -2.79
N SER A 99 15.57 15.26 -2.64
CA SER A 99 16.64 15.24 -1.63
C SER A 99 16.24 15.83 -0.28
N MET A 100 14.98 16.28 -0.14
CA MET A 100 14.50 16.89 1.11
C MET A 100 14.63 15.92 2.28
N ALA A 101 15.30 16.36 3.36
CA ALA A 101 15.41 15.57 4.58
C ALA A 101 14.12 15.68 5.43
N PHE A 102 13.83 14.66 6.22
CA PHE A 102 12.61 14.60 7.05
C PHE A 102 12.42 15.83 7.96
N PRO A 103 13.45 16.36 8.67
CA PRO A 103 13.27 17.55 9.50
C PRO A 103 12.84 18.79 8.71
N VAL A 104 13.35 18.96 7.49
CA VAL A 104 12.99 20.06 6.59
C VAL A 104 11.55 19.89 6.08
N PHE A 105 11.21 18.65 5.69
CA PHE A 105 9.85 18.30 5.30
C PHE A 105 8.85 18.63 6.41
N GLN A 106 9.12 18.18 7.62
CA GLN A 106 8.20 18.33 8.75
C GLN A 106 8.05 19.80 9.21
N LYS A 107 9.16 20.54 9.29
CA LYS A 107 9.16 21.89 9.87
C LYS A 107 8.85 23.00 8.84
N ASN A 108 9.29 22.83 7.59
CA ASN A 108 9.27 23.91 6.62
C ASN A 108 8.31 23.65 5.45
N TYR A 109 8.30 22.43 4.91
CA TYR A 109 7.50 22.10 3.72
C TYR A 109 6.03 21.85 4.07
N LEU A 110 5.81 20.95 5.03
CA LEU A 110 4.49 20.46 5.35
C LEU A 110 3.53 21.54 5.89
N PRO A 111 3.94 22.47 6.79
CA PRO A 111 3.06 23.55 7.24
C PRO A 111 2.62 24.42 6.07
N LYS A 112 3.55 24.82 5.19
CA LYS A 112 3.25 25.62 4.00
C LYS A 112 2.35 24.89 3.00
N LEU A 113 2.51 23.56 2.87
CA LEU A 113 1.64 22.76 2.02
C LEU A 113 0.20 22.73 2.53
N LYS A 114 0.03 22.75 3.85
CA LYS A 114 -1.30 22.73 4.50
C LYS A 114 -2.07 24.04 4.32
N GLU A 115 -1.37 25.16 4.22
CA GLU A 115 -2.00 26.46 4.05
C GLU A 115 -2.91 26.48 2.81
N GLY A 116 -4.21 26.68 3.01
CA GLY A 116 -5.23 26.72 1.95
C GLY A 116 -5.56 25.36 1.30
N ARG A 117 -5.12 24.24 1.88
CA ARG A 117 -5.35 22.87 1.36
C ARG A 117 -5.77 21.89 2.45
N GLU A 118 -6.47 22.34 3.46
CA GLU A 118 -6.82 21.54 4.65
C GLU A 118 -7.62 20.30 4.31
N GLU A 119 -8.56 20.36 3.36
CA GLU A 119 -9.35 19.19 2.94
C GLU A 119 -8.47 18.07 2.34
N TRP A 120 -7.51 18.44 1.50
CA TRP A 120 -6.61 17.49 0.84
C TRP A 120 -5.63 16.85 1.82
N THR A 121 -5.15 17.65 2.78
CA THR A 121 -4.25 17.15 3.82
C THR A 121 -4.95 16.19 4.78
N ASN A 122 -6.22 16.39 5.08
CA ASN A 122 -7.01 15.50 5.92
C ASN A 122 -7.26 14.12 5.28
N LEU A 123 -7.40 14.05 3.94
CA LEU A 123 -7.50 12.79 3.20
C LEU A 123 -6.21 11.96 3.22
N LEU A 124 -5.07 12.63 3.19
CA LEU A 124 -3.75 12.00 3.21
C LEU A 124 -3.25 11.70 4.63
N TRP A 125 -3.77 12.46 5.61
CA TRP A 125 -3.17 12.58 6.92
C TRP A 125 -3.95 11.89 8.04
N LYS A 126 -3.82 10.59 8.13
CA LYS A 126 -4.17 9.88 9.37
C LYS A 126 -2.93 9.14 9.87
N GLY A 127 -2.00 9.85 10.51
CA GLY A 127 -0.82 9.18 11.02
C GLY A 127 0.38 10.08 11.33
N HIS A 128 1.50 9.45 11.66
CA HIS A 128 2.74 10.16 11.99
C HIS A 128 3.33 10.86 10.75
N PRO A 129 3.89 12.09 10.88
CA PRO A 129 4.52 12.86 9.79
C PRO A 129 5.52 12.09 8.94
N TYR A 130 6.22 11.14 9.52
CA TYR A 130 7.18 10.29 8.83
C TYR A 130 6.53 9.40 7.77
N GLY A 131 5.35 8.86 8.04
CA GLY A 131 4.61 8.05 7.05
C GLY A 131 4.25 8.85 5.80
N LEU A 132 3.84 10.12 5.97
CA LEU A 132 3.59 11.01 4.84
C LEU A 132 4.89 11.37 4.10
N PHE A 133 5.98 11.63 4.80
CA PHE A 133 7.27 11.86 4.19
C PHE A 133 7.71 10.68 3.30
N MET A 134 7.53 9.45 3.77
CA MET A 134 7.82 8.26 2.98
C MET A 134 6.92 8.14 1.75
N LEU A 135 5.63 8.49 1.88
CA LEU A 135 4.70 8.53 0.76
C LEU A 135 5.12 9.57 -0.30
N PHE A 136 5.63 10.74 0.12
CA PHE A 136 6.20 11.74 -0.78
C PHE A 136 7.44 11.22 -1.50
N ARG A 137 8.34 10.54 -0.80
CA ARG A 137 9.53 9.93 -1.42
C ARG A 137 9.15 8.83 -2.42
N GLN A 138 8.16 8.03 -2.10
CA GLN A 138 7.66 6.98 -2.97
C GLN A 138 7.01 7.57 -4.23
N ALA A 139 6.09 8.54 -4.07
CA ALA A 139 5.41 9.20 -5.19
C ALA A 139 6.37 9.90 -6.16
N ALA A 140 7.50 10.43 -5.67
CA ALA A 140 8.50 11.11 -6.50
C ALA A 140 9.23 10.18 -7.50
N ARG A 141 9.04 8.86 -7.40
CA ARG A 141 9.60 7.87 -8.34
C ARG A 141 8.77 7.68 -9.59
N PHE A 142 7.50 8.12 -9.57
CA PHE A 142 6.52 7.87 -10.62
C PHE A 142 6.13 9.15 -11.33
N ARG A 143 5.67 9.03 -12.58
CA ARG A 143 4.94 10.08 -13.27
C ARG A 143 3.44 9.95 -12.98
N CYS A 144 2.69 11.04 -13.10
CA CYS A 144 1.24 11.01 -12.92
C CYS A 144 0.56 10.05 -13.90
N GLU A 145 1.03 10.02 -15.16
CA GLU A 145 0.52 9.18 -16.21
C GLU A 145 0.66 7.69 -15.89
N ASP A 146 1.82 7.27 -15.34
CA ASP A 146 2.08 5.87 -14.98
C ASP A 146 1.12 5.40 -13.88
N MET A 147 0.84 6.26 -12.90
CA MET A 147 -0.11 5.97 -11.83
C MET A 147 -1.57 5.95 -12.31
N GLN A 148 -1.93 6.85 -13.24
CA GLN A 148 -3.26 6.86 -13.85
C GLN A 148 -3.51 5.57 -14.64
N GLU A 149 -2.52 5.13 -15.39
CA GLU A 149 -2.61 3.87 -16.12
C GLU A 149 -2.68 2.67 -15.18
N GLY A 150 -1.88 2.65 -14.11
CA GLY A 150 -1.99 1.64 -13.06
C GLY A 150 -3.39 1.57 -12.43
N LEU A 151 -4.05 2.72 -12.24
CA LEU A 151 -5.44 2.76 -11.77
C LEU A 151 -6.43 2.15 -12.78
N LYS A 152 -6.19 2.30 -14.09
CA LYS A 152 -7.00 1.66 -15.14
C LYS A 152 -6.82 0.15 -15.14
N GLU A 153 -5.59 -0.34 -14.96
CA GLU A 153 -5.32 -1.77 -14.82
C GLU A 153 -6.05 -2.37 -13.60
N LEU A 154 -6.02 -1.67 -12.45
CA LEU A 154 -6.75 -2.08 -11.25
C LEU A 154 -8.26 -2.12 -11.49
N LEU A 155 -8.82 -1.14 -12.21
CA LEU A 155 -10.23 -1.11 -12.57
C LEU A 155 -10.60 -2.27 -13.51
N THR A 156 -9.75 -2.56 -14.48
CA THR A 156 -9.94 -3.69 -15.42
C THR A 156 -9.91 -5.02 -14.67
N ALA A 157 -8.97 -5.20 -13.73
CA ALA A 157 -8.90 -6.39 -12.89
C ALA A 157 -10.16 -6.54 -12.00
N GLU A 158 -10.63 -5.44 -11.42
CA GLU A 158 -11.87 -5.43 -10.62
C GLU A 158 -13.09 -5.84 -11.45
N TYR A 159 -13.22 -5.30 -12.66
CA TYR A 159 -14.30 -5.66 -13.58
C TYR A 159 -14.26 -7.15 -13.96
N ARG A 160 -13.07 -7.66 -14.29
CA ARG A 160 -12.87 -9.08 -14.62
C ARG A 160 -13.19 -9.99 -13.44
N MET A 161 -12.80 -9.64 -12.20
CA MET A 161 -13.13 -10.43 -11.01
C MET A 161 -14.63 -10.51 -10.73
N LYS A 162 -15.40 -9.47 -11.09
CA LYS A 162 -16.84 -9.41 -10.84
C LYS A 162 -17.66 -10.09 -11.93
N GLY A 163 -17.18 -10.13 -13.16
CA GLY A 163 -17.97 -10.51 -14.33
C GLY A 163 -17.39 -11.66 -15.17
N SER A 164 -16.21 -12.19 -14.83
CA SER A 164 -15.56 -13.24 -15.61
C SER A 164 -15.50 -14.56 -14.84
N PRO A 165 -15.57 -15.73 -15.50
CA PRO A 165 -15.37 -17.03 -14.89
C PRO A 165 -13.88 -17.32 -14.61
N VAL A 166 -12.96 -16.41 -14.93
CA VAL A 166 -11.52 -16.57 -14.69
C VAL A 166 -11.22 -16.52 -13.21
N ASP A 167 -10.36 -17.43 -12.76
CA ASP A 167 -9.91 -17.48 -11.37
C ASP A 167 -9.33 -16.13 -10.93
N SER A 168 -9.80 -15.65 -9.76
CA SER A 168 -9.35 -14.38 -9.18
C SER A 168 -7.83 -14.34 -8.95
N ARG A 169 -7.20 -15.50 -8.70
CA ARG A 169 -5.76 -15.62 -8.54
C ARG A 169 -5.02 -15.28 -9.82
N LEU A 170 -5.44 -15.85 -10.95
CA LEU A 170 -4.83 -15.55 -12.26
C LEU A 170 -5.00 -14.07 -12.64
N ILE A 171 -6.15 -13.47 -12.30
CA ILE A 171 -6.38 -12.05 -12.53
C ILE A 171 -5.39 -11.20 -11.72
N MET A 172 -5.17 -11.54 -10.45
CA MET A 172 -4.25 -10.82 -9.56
C MET A 172 -2.78 -10.97 -9.98
N ASP A 173 -2.35 -12.19 -10.33
CA ASP A 173 -0.98 -12.44 -10.81
C ASP A 173 -0.71 -11.65 -12.09
N SER A 174 -1.64 -11.68 -13.04
CA SER A 174 -1.56 -10.90 -14.28
C SER A 174 -1.52 -9.39 -14.02
N LEU A 175 -2.32 -8.90 -13.07
CA LEU A 175 -2.32 -7.50 -12.66
C LEU A 175 -0.97 -7.08 -12.07
N LEU A 176 -0.41 -7.85 -11.13
CA LEU A 176 0.89 -7.54 -10.55
C LEU A 176 1.97 -7.48 -11.62
N PHE A 177 1.99 -8.46 -12.52
CA PHE A 177 2.91 -8.51 -13.63
C PHE A 177 2.81 -7.23 -14.49
N ASN A 178 1.59 -6.83 -14.88
CA ASN A 178 1.37 -5.62 -15.67
C ASN A 178 1.81 -4.35 -14.94
N LEU A 179 1.45 -4.23 -13.65
CA LEU A 179 1.82 -3.05 -12.85
C LEU A 179 3.33 -2.90 -12.68
N MET A 180 4.06 -4.00 -12.60
CA MET A 180 5.47 -3.98 -12.23
C MET A 180 6.41 -4.04 -13.43
N LEU A 181 6.07 -4.75 -14.50
CA LEU A 181 6.93 -4.88 -15.67
C LEU A 181 6.71 -3.82 -16.75
N GLN A 182 5.48 -3.34 -16.90
CA GLN A 182 5.16 -2.40 -17.99
C GLN A 182 5.40 -0.93 -17.63
N LYS A 183 5.50 -0.57 -16.34
CA LYS A 183 5.32 0.81 -15.89
C LYS A 183 6.30 1.32 -14.86
N LEU A 184 7.23 0.50 -14.41
CA LEU A 184 8.29 1.02 -13.56
C LEU A 184 9.34 1.66 -14.46
N PRO A 185 9.70 2.94 -14.22
CA PRO A 185 10.81 3.53 -14.92
C PRO A 185 12.02 2.63 -14.71
N GLU A 186 12.73 2.33 -15.79
CA GLU A 186 14.05 1.71 -15.70
C GLU A 186 14.80 2.42 -14.59
N VAL A 187 15.20 1.68 -13.56
CA VAL A 187 16.15 2.17 -12.58
C VAL A 187 17.40 2.49 -13.41
N GLN A 188 17.53 3.75 -13.79
CA GLN A 188 18.77 4.21 -14.39
C GLN A 188 19.85 3.88 -13.39
N ALA A 189 20.60 2.82 -13.71
CA ALA A 189 21.84 2.49 -13.07
C ALA A 189 22.77 3.70 -13.24
N SER A 190 23.03 4.37 -12.15
CA SER A 190 24.07 5.39 -12.02
C SER A 190 25.12 4.89 -11.08
#